data_dc3dc66936763db1f54e793ecd369d71
#
_entry.id   dc3dc66936763db1f54e793ecd369d71
#
_cell.length_a   1.000
_cell.length_b   1.000
_cell.length_c   1.000
_cell.angle_alpha   90.00
_cell.angle_beta   90.00
_cell.angle_gamma   90.00
#
_symmetry.space_group_name_H-M   'P 1'
#
loop_
_entity.id
_entity.type
_entity.pdbx_description
1 polymer ?
#
loop_
_entity_poly.entity_id
_entity_poly.type
_entity_poly.pdbx_seq_one_letter_code
_entity_poly.pdbx_strand_id
1 'polypeptide(L)'
;MIDIKYIRENPEFIKKNCEIRGSDVDVDAIVALDKERREVTQRAEFLRSERNRLSKECKTNPAARDQVKAMKDELSALEEKERELNVKVDEALSWLPNILDPEVPMGKDDADNKEIRKVGTIRDFDFPIKDHQEIAEKLDILDIKRGAKVAQAGFYYWKGKGALLCDALYTWVKAELIKRGFTPMITPCLAKERTLFGTGYLPFFADQTYKLEREDLALIGTSEQTLVGYHADETLEAEKLPLFYTAYSPCFRTEAGSYGKASRGIFRVHQFHKVEQIIFCKPEDSPKYHEFCLANEEYILQQLGIPYHVVNVCVGD
;
A
#
# COMPACT_ATOMS: atom_id res chain seq x y z
N MET A 1 -7.57 -2.52 -4.61
CA MET A 1 -9.02 -2.78 -4.36
C MET A 1 -9.48 -4.00 -5.15
N ILE A 2 -10.38 -4.79 -4.61
CA ILE A 2 -11.00 -5.92 -5.31
C ILE A 2 -11.90 -5.38 -6.42
N ASP A 3 -11.85 -6.02 -7.61
CA ASP A 3 -12.72 -5.63 -8.73
C ASP A 3 -14.20 -5.78 -8.33
N ILE A 4 -14.99 -4.72 -8.52
CA ILE A 4 -16.43 -4.70 -8.21
C ILE A 4 -17.21 -5.79 -8.98
N LYS A 5 -16.73 -6.18 -10.17
CA LYS A 5 -17.31 -7.30 -10.90
C LYS A 5 -17.15 -8.61 -10.15
N TYR A 6 -15.96 -8.86 -9.59
CA TYR A 6 -15.71 -10.05 -8.79
C TYR A 6 -16.57 -10.10 -7.53
N ILE A 7 -16.73 -8.94 -6.85
CA ILE A 7 -17.59 -8.82 -5.66
C ILE A 7 -19.03 -9.16 -6.00
N ARG A 8 -19.54 -8.62 -7.11
CA ARG A 8 -20.90 -8.86 -7.59
C ARG A 8 -21.16 -10.32 -7.95
N GLU A 9 -20.18 -11.00 -8.54
CA GLU A 9 -20.28 -12.40 -8.94
C GLU A 9 -20.09 -13.35 -7.76
N ASN A 10 -19.42 -12.92 -6.68
CA ASN A 10 -19.08 -13.77 -5.53
C ASN A 10 -19.37 -13.09 -4.18
N PRO A 11 -20.57 -12.52 -3.93
CA PRO A 11 -20.83 -11.73 -2.74
C PRO A 11 -20.68 -12.51 -1.44
N GLU A 12 -21.13 -13.78 -1.40
CA GLU A 12 -21.04 -14.62 -0.20
C GLU A 12 -19.60 -15.00 0.16
N PHE A 13 -18.74 -15.18 -0.84
CA PHE A 13 -17.31 -15.39 -0.61
C PHE A 13 -16.66 -14.14 0.01
N ILE A 14 -17.00 -12.95 -0.50
CA ILE A 14 -16.48 -11.68 0.01
C ILE A 14 -16.98 -11.40 1.42
N LYS A 15 -18.27 -11.68 1.74
CA LYS A 15 -18.81 -11.55 3.09
C LYS A 15 -18.04 -12.43 4.07
N LYS A 16 -17.82 -13.69 3.70
CA LYS A 16 -17.04 -14.62 4.53
C LYS A 16 -15.59 -14.14 4.73
N ASN A 17 -14.96 -13.57 3.70
CA ASN A 17 -13.63 -12.98 3.80
C ASN A 17 -13.62 -11.80 4.78
N CYS A 18 -14.62 -10.91 4.72
CA CYS A 18 -14.79 -9.81 5.67
C CYS A 18 -14.95 -10.31 7.12
N GLU A 19 -15.81 -11.31 7.33
CA GLU A 19 -16.02 -11.94 8.64
C GLU A 19 -14.72 -12.50 9.22
N ILE A 20 -13.96 -13.26 8.43
CA ILE A 20 -12.68 -13.84 8.83
C ILE A 20 -11.68 -12.75 9.22
N ARG A 21 -11.66 -11.65 8.48
CA ARG A 21 -10.75 -10.51 8.71
C ARG A 21 -11.28 -9.50 9.74
N GLY A 22 -12.40 -9.79 10.41
CA GLY A 22 -12.99 -8.92 11.41
C GLY A 22 -13.44 -7.55 10.86
N SER A 23 -13.84 -7.50 9.58
CA SER A 23 -14.30 -6.28 8.93
C SER A 23 -15.82 -6.18 8.92
N ASP A 24 -16.34 -5.02 9.34
CA ASP A 24 -17.78 -4.72 9.41
C ASP A 24 -18.34 -4.15 8.09
N VAL A 25 -17.61 -4.28 6.98
CA VAL A 25 -18.03 -3.75 5.67
C VAL A 25 -19.27 -4.47 5.17
N ASP A 26 -20.32 -3.71 4.86
CA ASP A 26 -21.57 -4.22 4.30
C ASP A 26 -21.42 -4.48 2.77
N VAL A 27 -21.15 -5.72 2.43
CA VAL A 27 -20.97 -6.16 1.04
C VAL A 27 -22.27 -6.04 0.25
N ASP A 28 -23.44 -6.25 0.86
CA ASP A 28 -24.72 -6.11 0.18
C ASP A 28 -25.00 -4.65 -0.18
N ALA A 29 -24.64 -3.72 0.69
CA ALA A 29 -24.73 -2.29 0.40
C ALA A 29 -23.84 -1.91 -0.79
N ILE A 30 -22.61 -2.44 -0.87
CA ILE A 30 -21.71 -2.23 -2.02
C ILE A 30 -22.34 -2.72 -3.32
N VAL A 31 -22.89 -3.94 -3.32
CA VAL A 31 -23.54 -4.54 -4.50
C VAL A 31 -24.77 -3.74 -4.91
N ALA A 32 -25.56 -3.22 -3.94
CA ALA A 32 -26.71 -2.38 -4.20
C ALA A 32 -26.31 -1.03 -4.83
N LEU A 33 -25.28 -0.36 -4.30
CA LEU A 33 -24.72 0.86 -4.85
C LEU A 33 -24.20 0.67 -6.29
N ASP A 34 -23.48 -0.42 -6.56
CA ASP A 34 -23.03 -0.75 -7.91
C ASP A 34 -24.18 -1.00 -8.88
N LYS A 35 -25.25 -1.65 -8.42
CA LYS A 35 -26.45 -1.87 -9.23
C LYS A 35 -27.09 -0.53 -9.61
N GLU A 36 -27.31 0.37 -8.64
CA GLU A 36 -27.87 1.70 -8.89
C GLU A 36 -26.97 2.51 -9.84
N ARG A 37 -25.66 2.49 -9.61
CA ARG A 37 -24.68 3.15 -10.49
C ARG A 37 -24.83 2.68 -11.94
N ARG A 38 -24.87 1.37 -12.18
CA ARG A 38 -25.01 0.80 -13.53
C ARG A 38 -26.34 1.18 -14.20
N GLU A 39 -27.44 1.19 -13.44
CA GLU A 39 -28.74 1.62 -13.96
C GLU A 39 -28.70 3.09 -14.39
N VAL A 40 -28.08 3.97 -13.57
CA VAL A 40 -27.91 5.40 -13.90
C VAL A 40 -27.00 5.57 -15.12
N THR A 41 -25.88 4.88 -15.18
CA THR A 41 -24.95 4.92 -16.34
C THR A 41 -25.64 4.46 -17.62
N GLN A 42 -26.36 3.34 -17.60
CA GLN A 42 -27.10 2.85 -18.77
C GLN A 42 -28.16 3.84 -19.24
N ARG A 43 -28.89 4.49 -18.32
CA ARG A 43 -29.87 5.51 -18.66
C ARG A 43 -29.22 6.73 -19.28
N ALA A 44 -28.11 7.19 -18.72
CA ALA A 44 -27.34 8.31 -19.25
C ALA A 44 -26.78 8.03 -20.65
N GLU A 45 -26.23 6.84 -20.88
CA GLU A 45 -25.75 6.40 -22.19
C GLU A 45 -26.87 6.35 -23.23
N PHE A 46 -28.02 5.78 -22.86
CA PHE A 46 -29.19 5.76 -23.72
C PHE A 46 -29.60 7.17 -24.12
N LEU A 47 -29.72 8.08 -23.15
CA LEU A 47 -30.10 9.49 -23.44
C LEU A 47 -29.05 10.21 -24.28
N ARG A 48 -27.76 9.97 -24.06
CA ARG A 48 -26.67 10.51 -24.91
C ARG A 48 -26.82 10.04 -26.35
N SER A 49 -27.11 8.77 -26.56
CA SER A 49 -27.34 8.18 -27.91
C SER A 49 -28.56 8.81 -28.59
N GLU A 50 -29.71 8.87 -27.89
CA GLU A 50 -30.93 9.46 -28.41
C GLU A 50 -30.80 10.97 -28.70
N ARG A 51 -30.16 11.71 -27.79
CA ARG A 51 -29.85 13.13 -28.01
C ARG A 51 -28.99 13.33 -29.27
N ASN A 52 -27.98 12.49 -29.47
CA ASN A 52 -27.11 12.58 -30.66
C ASN A 52 -27.89 12.25 -31.94
N ARG A 53 -28.84 11.32 -31.90
CA ARG A 53 -29.73 10.99 -33.01
C ARG A 53 -30.65 12.18 -33.34
N LEU A 54 -31.38 12.68 -32.35
CA LEU A 54 -32.34 13.78 -32.52
C LEU A 54 -31.65 15.10 -32.89
N SER A 55 -30.43 15.35 -32.44
CA SER A 55 -29.66 16.56 -32.79
C SER A 55 -29.42 16.69 -34.28
N LYS A 56 -29.35 15.59 -35.03
CA LYS A 56 -29.22 15.59 -36.50
C LYS A 56 -30.51 16.05 -37.18
N GLU A 57 -31.66 15.83 -36.53
CA GLU A 57 -32.99 16.17 -37.03
C GLU A 57 -33.44 17.58 -36.63
N CYS A 58 -32.77 18.24 -35.67
CA CYS A 58 -33.14 19.54 -35.13
C CYS A 58 -33.19 20.69 -36.16
N LYS A 59 -32.50 20.51 -37.32
CA LYS A 59 -32.50 21.52 -38.38
C LYS A 59 -33.85 21.58 -39.11
N THR A 60 -34.56 20.47 -39.20
CA THR A 60 -35.79 20.31 -39.99
C THR A 60 -37.04 20.07 -39.13
N ASN A 61 -36.89 19.69 -37.86
CA ASN A 61 -37.99 19.32 -36.98
C ASN A 61 -37.96 20.14 -35.67
N PRO A 62 -38.89 21.12 -35.48
CA PRO A 62 -38.99 21.90 -34.23
C PRO A 62 -39.22 21.02 -32.99
N ALA A 63 -40.05 19.97 -33.09
CA ALA A 63 -40.34 19.07 -31.97
C ALA A 63 -39.08 18.34 -31.47
N ALA A 64 -38.15 18.04 -32.35
CA ALA A 64 -36.87 17.45 -31.98
C ALA A 64 -36.02 18.38 -31.08
N ARG A 65 -36.17 19.72 -31.26
CA ARG A 65 -35.46 20.71 -30.42
C ARG A 65 -35.95 20.69 -28.97
N ASP A 66 -37.25 20.60 -28.76
CA ASP A 66 -37.86 20.59 -27.43
C ASP A 66 -37.53 19.28 -26.72
N GLN A 67 -37.52 18.15 -27.43
CA GLN A 67 -37.08 16.86 -26.89
C GLN A 67 -35.60 16.89 -26.50
N VAL A 68 -34.71 17.41 -27.35
CA VAL A 68 -33.26 17.53 -27.03
C VAL A 68 -33.05 18.44 -25.81
N LYS A 69 -33.86 19.50 -25.65
CA LYS A 69 -33.76 20.38 -24.48
C LYS A 69 -34.19 19.65 -23.20
N ALA A 70 -35.30 18.92 -23.21
CA ALA A 70 -35.76 18.14 -22.07
C ALA A 70 -34.75 17.04 -21.68
N MET A 71 -34.19 16.34 -22.69
CA MET A 71 -33.14 15.33 -22.47
C MET A 71 -31.86 15.92 -21.85
N LYS A 72 -31.52 17.17 -22.13
CA LYS A 72 -30.34 17.83 -21.57
C LYS A 72 -30.42 17.95 -20.04
N ASP A 73 -31.59 18.34 -19.54
CA ASP A 73 -31.78 18.53 -18.09
C ASP A 73 -31.77 17.18 -17.36
N GLU A 74 -32.45 16.15 -17.91
CA GLU A 74 -32.42 14.79 -17.38
C GLU A 74 -30.99 14.21 -17.40
N LEU A 75 -30.27 14.41 -18.51
CA LEU A 75 -28.89 13.94 -18.64
C LEU A 75 -27.96 14.59 -17.62
N SER A 76 -28.11 15.90 -17.40
CA SER A 76 -27.32 16.62 -16.40
C SER A 76 -27.55 16.09 -14.98
N ALA A 77 -28.81 15.79 -14.63
CA ALA A 77 -29.15 15.22 -13.34
C ALA A 77 -28.56 13.77 -13.16
N LEU A 78 -28.63 12.98 -14.24
CA LEU A 78 -28.07 11.63 -14.23
C LEU A 78 -26.53 11.65 -14.13
N GLU A 79 -25.87 12.57 -14.83
CA GLU A 79 -24.42 12.73 -14.76
C GLU A 79 -23.94 13.20 -13.38
N GLU A 80 -24.72 14.04 -12.69
CA GLU A 80 -24.44 14.39 -11.29
C GLU A 80 -24.61 13.19 -10.38
N LYS A 81 -25.73 12.47 -10.51
CA LYS A 81 -25.99 11.25 -9.74
C LYS A 81 -24.94 10.16 -9.99
N GLU A 82 -24.47 10.02 -11.22
CA GLU A 82 -23.39 9.08 -11.58
C GLU A 82 -22.10 9.44 -10.85
N ARG A 83 -21.73 10.72 -10.77
CA ARG A 83 -20.56 11.20 -10.01
C ARG A 83 -20.68 10.89 -8.52
N GLU A 84 -21.85 11.20 -7.93
CA GLU A 84 -22.09 10.89 -6.52
C GLU A 84 -22.00 9.39 -6.22
N LEU A 85 -22.58 8.55 -7.09
CA LEU A 85 -22.53 7.09 -6.92
C LEU A 85 -21.12 6.53 -7.10
N ASN A 86 -20.33 7.07 -8.03
CA ASN A 86 -18.92 6.66 -8.17
C ASN A 86 -18.15 6.96 -6.90
N VAL A 87 -18.29 8.14 -6.31
CA VAL A 87 -17.63 8.50 -5.04
C VAL A 87 -18.06 7.54 -3.92
N LYS A 88 -19.35 7.24 -3.77
CA LYS A 88 -19.86 6.33 -2.73
C LYS A 88 -19.35 4.89 -2.93
N VAL A 89 -19.31 4.41 -4.16
CA VAL A 89 -18.80 3.07 -4.48
C VAL A 89 -17.31 3.00 -4.18
N ASP A 90 -16.52 3.98 -4.62
CA ASP A 90 -15.08 4.02 -4.38
C ASP A 90 -14.76 4.10 -2.88
N GLU A 91 -15.50 4.92 -2.13
CA GLU A 91 -15.38 5.01 -0.68
C GLU A 91 -15.70 3.67 0.00
N ALA A 92 -16.82 3.04 -0.35
CA ALA A 92 -17.19 1.75 0.22
C ALA A 92 -16.18 0.64 -0.12
N LEU A 93 -15.67 0.62 -1.35
CA LEU A 93 -14.63 -0.33 -1.78
C LEU A 93 -13.29 -0.11 -1.07
N SER A 94 -12.99 1.13 -0.65
CA SER A 94 -11.72 1.46 0.00
C SER A 94 -11.55 0.81 1.37
N TRP A 95 -12.65 0.51 2.04
CA TRP A 95 -12.67 -0.18 3.33
C TRP A 95 -12.74 -1.70 3.23
N LEU A 96 -12.92 -2.23 2.02
CA LEU A 96 -13.02 -3.68 1.81
C LEU A 96 -11.62 -4.32 1.93
N PRO A 97 -11.42 -5.26 2.86
CA PRO A 97 -10.13 -5.93 3.00
C PRO A 97 -9.86 -6.83 1.80
N ASN A 98 -8.59 -6.95 1.42
CA ASN A 98 -8.19 -7.84 0.33
C ASN A 98 -8.52 -9.31 0.64
N ILE A 99 -8.64 -10.11 -0.41
CA ILE A 99 -8.91 -11.55 -0.31
C ILE A 99 -7.75 -12.22 0.44
N LEU A 100 -8.12 -13.03 1.43
CA LEU A 100 -7.18 -13.79 2.23
C LEU A 100 -6.70 -15.01 1.45
N ASP A 101 -5.39 -15.25 1.46
CA ASP A 101 -4.85 -16.48 0.92
C ASP A 101 -5.25 -17.68 1.80
N PRO A 102 -5.63 -18.85 1.21
CA PRO A 102 -6.01 -20.03 1.98
C PRO A 102 -4.93 -20.58 2.92
N GLU A 103 -3.66 -20.28 2.69
CA GLU A 103 -2.55 -20.72 3.53
C GLU A 103 -2.32 -19.83 4.76
N VAL A 104 -2.99 -18.69 4.87
CA VAL A 104 -2.87 -17.78 6.02
C VAL A 104 -3.44 -18.44 7.27
N PRO A 105 -2.67 -18.57 8.37
CA PRO A 105 -3.15 -19.16 9.61
C PRO A 105 -4.26 -18.33 10.23
N MET A 106 -5.23 -19.01 10.83
CA MET A 106 -6.23 -18.36 11.67
C MET A 106 -5.61 -18.01 13.01
N GLY A 107 -5.81 -16.77 13.47
CA GLY A 107 -5.26 -16.29 14.74
C GLY A 107 -5.80 -14.91 15.09
N LYS A 108 -5.49 -14.43 16.31
CA LYS A 108 -5.96 -13.14 16.84
C LYS A 108 -4.87 -12.07 16.89
N ASP A 109 -3.64 -12.49 17.11
CA ASP A 109 -2.48 -11.60 17.26
C ASP A 109 -1.18 -12.33 16.88
N ASP A 110 -0.04 -11.67 17.06
CA ASP A 110 1.30 -12.16 16.74
C ASP A 110 1.69 -13.47 17.44
N ALA A 111 1.05 -13.83 18.55
CA ALA A 111 1.29 -15.10 19.25
C ALA A 111 0.76 -16.31 18.45
N ASP A 112 -0.20 -16.10 17.58
CA ASP A 112 -0.80 -17.13 16.71
C ASP A 112 -0.07 -17.28 15.37
N ASN A 113 0.98 -16.50 15.12
CA ASN A 113 1.79 -16.61 13.91
C ASN A 113 2.45 -17.98 13.81
N LYS A 114 2.38 -18.60 12.65
CA LYS A 114 2.93 -19.94 12.44
C LYS A 114 4.39 -19.86 12.00
N GLU A 115 5.30 -20.37 12.85
CA GLU A 115 6.70 -20.51 12.45
C GLU A 115 6.84 -21.58 11.36
N ILE A 116 7.43 -21.18 10.23
CA ILE A 116 7.69 -22.07 9.07
C ILE A 116 9.05 -22.73 9.18
N ARG A 117 10.09 -21.96 9.53
CA ARG A 117 11.46 -22.45 9.69
C ARG A 117 12.33 -21.50 10.51
N LYS A 118 13.37 -22.05 11.10
CA LYS A 118 14.48 -21.31 11.72
C LYS A 118 15.76 -21.52 10.92
N VAL A 119 16.54 -20.46 10.80
CA VAL A 119 17.84 -20.48 10.09
C VAL A 119 18.91 -19.83 10.95
N GLY A 120 20.05 -20.47 11.03
CA GLY A 120 21.17 -20.05 11.87
C GLY A 120 21.02 -20.50 13.32
N THR A 121 22.04 -20.18 14.12
CA THR A 121 22.10 -20.50 15.56
C THR A 121 22.27 -19.20 16.32
N ILE A 122 21.40 -18.97 17.30
CA ILE A 122 21.54 -17.84 18.23
C ILE A 122 22.76 -18.09 19.08
N ARG A 123 23.66 -17.12 19.12
CA ARG A 123 24.88 -17.22 19.92
C ARG A 123 24.57 -17.06 21.40
N ASP A 124 25.09 -17.98 22.21
CA ASP A 124 25.15 -17.81 23.65
C ASP A 124 26.29 -16.88 24.05
N PHE A 125 26.06 -16.01 25.01
CA PHE A 125 27.05 -15.07 25.52
C PHE A 125 27.34 -15.38 26.98
N ASP A 126 28.62 -15.39 27.34
CA ASP A 126 29.13 -15.59 28.71
C ASP A 126 29.20 -14.28 29.53
N PHE A 127 28.61 -13.22 29.00
CA PHE A 127 28.53 -11.88 29.61
C PHE A 127 27.12 -11.29 29.51
N PRO A 128 26.74 -10.30 30.34
CA PRO A 128 25.46 -9.62 30.26
C PRO A 128 25.29 -8.90 28.91
N ILE A 129 24.24 -9.28 28.18
CA ILE A 129 23.91 -8.69 26.88
C ILE A 129 23.43 -7.25 27.12
N LYS A 130 23.97 -6.31 26.34
CA LYS A 130 23.51 -4.92 26.27
C LYS A 130 22.57 -4.72 25.11
N ASP A 131 21.61 -3.84 25.28
CA ASP A 131 20.74 -3.44 24.16
C ASP A 131 21.50 -2.58 23.13
N HIS A 132 20.85 -2.42 21.96
CA HIS A 132 21.42 -1.69 20.83
C HIS A 132 21.71 -0.22 21.15
N GLN A 133 20.86 0.44 21.98
CA GLN A 133 21.06 1.82 22.38
C GLN A 133 22.29 1.97 23.27
N GLU A 134 22.44 1.11 24.29
CA GLU A 134 23.61 1.12 25.20
C GLU A 134 24.90 0.90 24.43
N ILE A 135 24.90 -0.03 23.46
CA ILE A 135 26.07 -0.30 22.61
C ILE A 135 26.39 0.92 21.74
N ALA A 136 25.39 1.47 21.07
CA ALA A 136 25.57 2.56 20.13
C ALA A 136 25.97 3.88 20.83
N GLU A 137 25.42 4.16 22.00
CA GLU A 137 25.81 5.30 22.85
C GLU A 137 27.27 5.15 23.35
N LYS A 138 27.65 3.94 23.82
CA LYS A 138 29.03 3.67 24.24
C LYS A 138 30.05 3.82 23.11
N LEU A 139 29.66 3.45 21.88
CA LEU A 139 30.51 3.57 20.69
C LEU A 139 30.43 5.00 20.08
N ASP A 140 29.63 5.87 20.63
CA ASP A 140 29.37 7.23 20.16
C ASP A 140 28.94 7.31 18.68
N ILE A 141 28.12 6.36 18.24
CA ILE A 141 27.63 6.24 16.86
C ILE A 141 26.15 6.58 16.69
N LEU A 142 25.42 6.78 17.79
CA LEU A 142 24.01 7.12 17.82
C LEU A 142 23.75 8.26 18.81
N ASP A 143 22.91 9.25 18.43
CA ASP A 143 22.53 10.35 19.31
C ASP A 143 21.02 10.61 19.25
N ILE A 144 20.29 9.97 20.16
CA ILE A 144 18.84 10.10 20.30
C ILE A 144 18.47 11.44 20.98
N LYS A 145 19.30 11.89 21.96
CA LYS A 145 19.02 13.13 22.71
C LYS A 145 19.01 14.36 21.80
N ARG A 146 19.99 14.44 20.89
CA ARG A 146 20.02 15.55 19.91
C ARG A 146 18.97 15.38 18.83
N GLY A 147 18.63 14.16 18.44
CA GLY A 147 17.48 13.89 17.55
C GLY A 147 16.19 14.44 18.15
N ALA A 148 15.89 14.10 19.40
CA ALA A 148 14.72 14.59 20.12
C ALA A 148 14.72 16.13 20.30
N LYS A 149 15.89 16.73 20.52
CA LYS A 149 16.02 18.20 20.65
C LYS A 149 15.70 18.93 19.33
N VAL A 150 16.09 18.36 18.18
CA VAL A 150 15.98 19.02 16.87
C VAL A 150 14.62 18.79 16.23
N ALA A 151 14.08 17.57 16.35
CA ALA A 151 12.82 17.21 15.72
C ALA A 151 11.71 16.91 16.74
N GLN A 152 11.84 15.87 17.51
CA GLN A 152 11.05 15.45 18.69
C GLN A 152 11.47 14.04 19.11
N ALA A 153 10.86 13.47 20.15
CA ALA A 153 11.07 12.05 20.51
C ALA A 153 10.77 11.16 19.29
N GLY A 154 11.52 10.06 19.15
CA GLY A 154 11.40 9.17 17.98
C GLY A 154 12.25 9.60 16.77
N PHE A 155 13.06 10.66 16.89
CA PHE A 155 14.11 10.99 15.91
C PHE A 155 15.49 10.80 16.51
N TYR A 156 16.51 10.56 15.67
CA TYR A 156 17.87 10.26 16.07
C TYR A 156 18.89 10.69 15.02
N TYR A 157 20.16 10.72 15.41
CA TYR A 157 21.27 10.89 14.49
C TYR A 157 22.14 9.64 14.51
N TRP A 158 22.38 9.06 13.34
CA TRP A 158 23.57 8.24 13.15
C TRP A 158 24.77 9.16 12.93
N LYS A 159 25.92 8.83 13.51
CA LYS A 159 27.14 9.64 13.34
C LYS A 159 28.39 8.77 13.21
N GLY A 160 29.41 9.34 12.57
CA GLY A 160 30.70 8.70 12.42
C GLY A 160 30.58 7.31 11.77
N LYS A 161 31.16 6.29 12.40
CA LYS A 161 31.13 4.91 11.89
C LYS A 161 29.73 4.31 11.79
N GLY A 162 28.77 4.76 12.63
CA GLY A 162 27.39 4.31 12.55
C GLY A 162 26.71 4.78 11.25
N ALA A 163 26.90 6.03 10.85
CA ALA A 163 26.39 6.53 9.58
C ALA A 163 27.02 5.80 8.39
N LEU A 164 28.34 5.60 8.40
CA LEU A 164 29.04 4.84 7.36
C LEU A 164 28.56 3.38 7.25
N LEU A 165 28.28 2.74 8.39
CA LEU A 165 27.75 1.37 8.41
C LEU A 165 26.34 1.31 7.77
N CYS A 166 25.46 2.26 8.08
CA CYS A 166 24.15 2.35 7.46
C CYS A 166 24.24 2.55 5.94
N ASP A 167 25.09 3.49 5.48
CA ASP A 167 25.29 3.74 4.05
C ASP A 167 25.85 2.50 3.33
N ALA A 168 26.82 1.83 3.95
CA ALA A 168 27.38 0.59 3.41
C ALA A 168 26.32 -0.51 3.29
N LEU A 169 25.47 -0.69 4.32
CA LEU A 169 24.41 -1.69 4.32
C LEU A 169 23.39 -1.44 3.19
N TYR A 170 22.87 -0.23 3.09
CA TYR A 170 21.87 0.11 2.05
C TYR A 170 22.46 0.00 0.65
N THR A 171 23.72 0.42 0.47
CA THR A 171 24.41 0.33 -0.82
C THR A 171 24.64 -1.13 -1.22
N TRP A 172 25.07 -1.95 -0.29
CA TRP A 172 25.30 -3.38 -0.51
C TRP A 172 23.98 -4.10 -0.86
N VAL A 173 22.92 -3.90 -0.07
CA VAL A 173 21.62 -4.53 -0.34
C VAL A 173 21.10 -4.17 -1.73
N LYS A 174 21.17 -2.89 -2.13
CA LYS A 174 20.81 -2.48 -3.50
C LYS A 174 21.67 -3.21 -4.55
N ALA A 175 22.97 -3.30 -4.33
CA ALA A 175 23.87 -3.99 -5.27
C ALA A 175 23.51 -5.47 -5.43
N GLU A 176 23.12 -6.15 -4.34
CA GLU A 176 22.67 -7.54 -4.40
C GLU A 176 21.35 -7.69 -5.16
N LEU A 177 20.39 -6.77 -4.97
CA LEU A 177 19.13 -6.77 -5.73
C LEU A 177 19.37 -6.48 -7.23
N ILE A 178 20.28 -5.56 -7.57
CA ILE A 178 20.67 -5.30 -8.96
C ILE A 178 21.23 -6.56 -9.63
N LYS A 179 22.09 -7.31 -8.96
CA LYS A 179 22.62 -8.61 -9.45
C LYS A 179 21.50 -9.63 -9.71
N ARG A 180 20.37 -9.50 -9.03
CA ARG A 180 19.17 -10.34 -9.16
C ARG A 180 18.16 -9.83 -10.18
N GLY A 181 18.53 -8.80 -10.95
CA GLY A 181 17.73 -8.27 -12.05
C GLY A 181 16.87 -7.04 -11.71
N PHE A 182 16.97 -6.51 -10.49
CA PHE A 182 16.23 -5.30 -10.13
C PHE A 182 16.84 -4.06 -10.74
N THR A 183 16.00 -3.22 -11.32
CA THR A 183 16.35 -1.87 -11.79
C THR A 183 16.36 -0.91 -10.60
N PRO A 184 17.50 -0.27 -10.27
CA PRO A 184 17.55 0.69 -9.18
C PRO A 184 16.88 2.00 -9.57
N MET A 185 16.06 2.52 -8.66
CA MET A 185 15.36 3.80 -8.82
C MET A 185 15.64 4.72 -7.63
N ILE A 186 15.61 6.03 -7.88
CA ILE A 186 15.54 7.08 -6.86
C ILE A 186 14.15 7.68 -6.97
N THR A 187 13.35 7.50 -5.93
CA THR A 187 11.94 7.90 -5.91
C THR A 187 11.72 9.22 -5.17
N PRO A 188 10.64 9.95 -5.46
CA PRO A 188 10.22 11.06 -4.60
C PRO A 188 9.95 10.57 -3.17
N CYS A 189 10.22 11.44 -2.17
CA CYS A 189 9.86 11.20 -0.77
C CYS A 189 8.47 11.73 -0.41
N LEU A 190 7.77 12.32 -1.38
CA LEU A 190 6.41 12.82 -1.29
C LEU A 190 5.55 12.15 -2.35
N ALA A 191 4.32 11.83 -1.98
CA ALA A 191 3.34 11.28 -2.89
C ALA A 191 1.99 11.98 -2.71
N LYS A 192 1.17 12.03 -3.77
CA LYS A 192 -0.21 12.51 -3.70
C LYS A 192 -1.07 11.55 -2.88
N GLU A 193 -2.11 12.07 -2.22
CA GLU A 193 -3.08 11.22 -1.49
C GLU A 193 -3.66 10.12 -2.40
N ARG A 194 -3.94 10.44 -3.65
CA ARG A 194 -4.38 9.46 -4.65
C ARG A 194 -3.41 8.26 -4.80
N THR A 195 -2.11 8.52 -4.74
CA THR A 195 -1.09 7.45 -4.82
C THR A 195 -1.13 6.57 -3.57
N LEU A 196 -1.25 7.19 -2.38
CA LEU A 196 -1.36 6.45 -1.12
C LEU A 196 -2.65 5.61 -1.07
N PHE A 197 -3.74 6.15 -1.59
CA PHE A 197 -5.01 5.43 -1.75
C PHE A 197 -4.87 4.24 -2.71
N GLY A 198 -4.30 4.46 -3.89
CA GLY A 198 -4.10 3.41 -4.90
C GLY A 198 -3.17 2.28 -4.45
N THR A 199 -2.28 2.55 -3.50
CA THR A 199 -1.37 1.56 -2.91
C THR A 199 -1.88 0.95 -1.60
N GLY A 200 -3.12 1.26 -1.19
CA GLY A 200 -3.79 0.65 -0.02
C GLY A 200 -3.39 1.23 1.33
N TYR A 201 -2.62 2.32 1.37
CA TYR A 201 -2.26 2.99 2.63
C TYR A 201 -3.38 3.88 3.17
N LEU A 202 -4.14 4.50 2.32
CA LEU A 202 -5.36 5.21 2.69
C LEU A 202 -6.58 4.38 2.33
N PRO A 203 -7.62 4.38 3.18
CA PRO A 203 -7.79 5.17 4.40
C PRO A 203 -7.15 4.56 5.66
N PHE A 204 -6.71 3.30 5.67
CA PHE A 204 -6.34 2.52 6.87
C PHE A 204 -5.23 3.14 7.72
N PHE A 205 -4.23 3.79 7.10
CA PHE A 205 -3.07 4.37 7.78
C PHE A 205 -3.06 5.90 7.72
N ALA A 206 -4.23 6.53 7.66
CA ALA A 206 -4.34 7.99 7.56
C ALA A 206 -3.72 8.71 8.77
N ASP A 207 -3.89 8.19 9.97
CA ASP A 207 -3.34 8.70 11.22
C ASP A 207 -1.82 8.46 11.37
N GLN A 208 -1.26 7.49 10.63
CA GLN A 208 0.18 7.22 10.56
C GLN A 208 0.91 8.01 9.47
N THR A 209 0.18 8.80 8.68
CA THR A 209 0.71 9.51 7.51
C THR A 209 0.97 10.98 7.83
N TYR A 210 2.19 11.47 7.56
CA TYR A 210 2.52 12.89 7.61
C TYR A 210 1.99 13.61 6.36
N LYS A 211 0.87 14.30 6.47
CA LYS A 211 0.27 15.10 5.40
C LYS A 211 0.78 16.53 5.42
N LEU A 212 0.98 17.16 4.25
CA LEU A 212 1.30 18.55 4.11
C LEU A 212 -0.01 19.38 4.16
N GLU A 213 -0.03 20.43 4.98
CA GLU A 213 -1.26 21.22 5.22
C GLU A 213 -1.78 21.96 3.97
N ARG A 214 -0.88 22.38 3.08
CA ARG A 214 -1.19 23.28 1.96
C ARG A 214 -1.12 22.64 0.59
N GLU A 215 -0.82 21.38 0.52
CA GLU A 215 -0.59 20.65 -0.73
C GLU A 215 -1.23 19.27 -0.66
N ASP A 216 -1.74 18.78 -1.78
CA ASP A 216 -2.17 17.38 -1.92
C ASP A 216 -0.94 16.45 -1.97
N LEU A 217 -0.15 16.48 -0.91
CA LEU A 217 1.06 15.68 -0.76
C LEU A 217 1.20 15.15 0.68
N ALA A 218 1.81 14.00 0.79
CA ALA A 218 2.20 13.41 2.06
C ALA A 218 3.61 12.83 1.98
N LEU A 219 4.33 12.80 3.10
CA LEU A 219 5.60 12.08 3.20
C LEU A 219 5.33 10.57 3.09
N ILE A 220 6.16 9.87 2.31
CA ILE A 220 6.03 8.43 2.13
C ILE A 220 6.37 7.65 3.40
N GLY A 221 5.57 6.65 3.73
CA GLY A 221 5.89 5.65 4.76
C GLY A 221 6.81 4.54 4.23
N THR A 222 6.99 4.48 2.91
CA THR A 222 7.81 3.49 2.19
C THR A 222 7.91 3.89 0.71
N SER A 223 9.04 3.58 0.05
CA SER A 223 9.16 3.76 -1.40
C SER A 223 8.24 2.83 -2.22
N GLU A 224 7.65 1.81 -1.60
CA GLU A 224 6.59 1.02 -2.22
C GLU A 224 5.49 1.91 -2.80
N GLN A 225 5.04 2.93 -2.06
CA GLN A 225 4.00 3.86 -2.50
C GLN A 225 4.36 4.56 -3.81
N THR A 226 5.59 5.00 -3.96
CA THR A 226 6.05 5.69 -5.17
C THR A 226 6.50 4.75 -6.28
N LEU A 227 7.01 3.57 -5.96
CA LEU A 227 7.36 2.55 -6.95
C LEU A 227 6.11 1.93 -7.58
N VAL A 228 5.10 1.59 -6.79
CA VAL A 228 3.82 1.07 -7.31
C VAL A 228 3.08 2.16 -8.07
N GLY A 229 3.07 3.39 -7.53
CA GLY A 229 2.47 4.55 -8.19
C GLY A 229 3.16 4.97 -9.49
N TYR A 230 4.37 4.49 -9.77
CA TYR A 230 5.13 4.80 -10.99
C TYR A 230 4.37 4.43 -12.28
N HIS A 231 3.66 3.31 -12.26
CA HIS A 231 2.84 2.85 -13.39
C HIS A 231 1.33 3.14 -13.22
N ALA A 232 0.97 4.10 -12.36
CA ALA A 232 -0.43 4.49 -12.22
C ALA A 232 -1.01 4.97 -13.55
N ASP A 233 -2.23 4.53 -13.88
CA ASP A 233 -2.94 4.87 -15.12
C ASP A 233 -2.27 4.35 -16.40
N GLU A 234 -1.31 3.43 -16.31
CA GLU A 234 -0.65 2.80 -17.46
C GLU A 234 -1.17 1.37 -17.68
N THR A 235 -1.26 0.97 -18.94
CA THR A 235 -1.46 -0.42 -19.33
C THR A 235 -0.11 -1.00 -19.74
N LEU A 236 0.38 -1.96 -18.97
CA LEU A 236 1.65 -2.61 -19.23
C LEU A 236 1.49 -3.73 -20.27
N GLU A 237 2.43 -3.81 -21.21
CA GLU A 237 2.49 -4.90 -22.18
C GLU A 237 2.89 -6.20 -21.49
N ALA A 238 2.10 -7.27 -21.69
CA ALA A 238 2.31 -8.55 -21.01
C ALA A 238 3.70 -9.18 -21.29
N GLU A 239 4.26 -8.90 -22.46
CA GLU A 239 5.57 -9.39 -22.89
C GLU A 239 6.73 -8.71 -22.16
N LYS A 240 6.50 -7.55 -21.55
CA LYS A 240 7.50 -6.82 -20.75
C LYS A 240 7.53 -7.26 -19.30
N LEU A 241 6.55 -8.03 -18.86
CA LEU A 241 6.48 -8.54 -17.49
C LEU A 241 7.34 -9.81 -17.32
N PRO A 242 7.98 -10.01 -16.19
CA PRO A 242 7.93 -9.17 -14.99
C PRO A 242 8.86 -7.97 -15.03
N LEU A 243 8.48 -6.87 -14.35
CA LEU A 243 9.34 -5.70 -14.11
C LEU A 243 9.81 -5.71 -12.66
N PHE A 244 11.09 -5.56 -12.44
CA PHE A 244 11.72 -5.57 -11.11
C PHE A 244 12.28 -4.20 -10.79
N TYR A 245 11.83 -3.58 -9.69
CA TYR A 245 12.32 -2.29 -9.23
C TYR A 245 12.80 -2.36 -7.79
N THR A 246 13.89 -1.66 -7.49
CA THR A 246 14.38 -1.45 -6.13
C THR A 246 14.67 0.01 -5.88
N ALA A 247 14.34 0.50 -4.70
CA ALA A 247 14.67 1.85 -4.28
C ALA A 247 15.11 1.88 -2.81
N TYR A 248 16.07 2.76 -2.51
CA TYR A 248 16.37 3.21 -1.17
C TYR A 248 15.69 4.53 -0.92
N SER A 249 15.00 4.64 0.20
CA SER A 249 14.36 5.90 0.61
C SER A 249 14.35 6.11 2.12
N PRO A 250 14.35 7.38 2.58
CA PRO A 250 13.81 7.69 3.89
C PRO A 250 12.30 7.39 3.90
N CYS A 251 11.82 6.94 5.05
CA CYS A 251 10.41 6.60 5.28
C CYS A 251 9.95 7.32 6.55
N PHE A 252 8.69 7.76 6.57
CA PHE A 252 8.14 8.61 7.62
C PHE A 252 6.81 8.04 8.12
N ARG A 253 6.68 7.87 9.45
CA ARG A 253 5.42 7.44 10.10
C ARG A 253 5.20 8.23 11.38
N THR A 254 3.97 8.67 11.62
CA THR A 254 3.63 9.38 12.86
C THR A 254 3.64 8.48 14.08
N GLU A 255 3.63 7.15 13.88
CA GLU A 255 3.56 6.12 14.94
C GLU A 255 2.38 6.34 15.91
N ALA A 256 1.28 6.89 15.41
CA ALA A 256 0.06 7.10 16.19
C ALA A 256 -0.44 5.77 16.80
N GLY A 257 -0.89 5.81 18.05
CA GLY A 257 -1.42 4.63 18.73
C GLY A 257 -0.37 3.65 19.29
N SER A 258 0.92 3.92 19.15
CA SER A 258 2.00 3.01 19.59
C SER A 258 2.40 3.16 21.06
N TYR A 259 1.64 3.90 21.87
CA TYR A 259 1.93 4.11 23.27
C TYR A 259 1.99 2.77 24.04
N GLY A 260 3.17 2.50 24.67
CA GLY A 260 3.40 1.29 25.49
C GLY A 260 4.03 0.10 24.76
N LYS A 261 4.15 0.08 23.44
CA LYS A 261 4.95 -0.92 22.72
C LYS A 261 6.43 -0.52 22.76
N ALA A 262 7.35 -1.50 22.74
CA ALA A 262 8.80 -1.30 22.92
C ALA A 262 9.35 -0.10 22.13
N SER A 263 9.39 1.09 22.76
CA SER A 263 9.76 2.37 22.15
C SER A 263 11.20 2.79 22.47
N ARG A 264 11.97 1.93 23.17
CA ARG A 264 13.36 2.24 23.53
C ARG A 264 14.27 2.11 22.30
N GLY A 265 15.19 3.08 22.16
CA GLY A 265 16.18 3.08 21.10
C GLY A 265 15.60 3.50 19.74
N ILE A 266 15.88 2.70 18.70
CA ILE A 266 15.51 3.00 17.31
C ILE A 266 14.62 1.92 16.66
N PHE A 267 13.99 1.05 17.44
CA PHE A 267 13.09 0.04 16.89
C PHE A 267 11.79 0.65 16.33
N ARG A 268 11.31 1.73 16.97
CA ARG A 268 10.10 2.43 16.54
C ARG A 268 10.36 3.92 16.51
N VAL A 269 10.44 4.48 15.33
CA VAL A 269 10.90 5.84 15.07
C VAL A 269 10.07 6.50 13.98
N HIS A 270 10.00 7.83 14.01
CA HIS A 270 9.25 8.62 13.03
C HIS A 270 9.90 8.72 11.66
N GLN A 271 11.22 8.52 11.61
CA GLN A 271 11.98 8.46 10.36
C GLN A 271 12.95 7.28 10.40
N PHE A 272 12.90 6.48 9.36
CA PHE A 272 13.81 5.35 9.14
C PHE A 272 14.16 5.24 7.66
N HIS A 273 15.05 4.30 7.32
CA HIS A 273 15.48 4.09 5.94
C HIS A 273 15.19 2.66 5.53
N LYS A 274 14.80 2.47 4.28
CA LYS A 274 14.44 1.17 3.75
C LYS A 274 14.96 0.99 2.32
N VAL A 275 15.40 -0.22 1.99
CA VAL A 275 15.57 -0.68 0.61
C VAL A 275 14.38 -1.55 0.29
N GLU A 276 13.65 -1.20 -0.75
CA GLU A 276 12.42 -1.86 -1.18
C GLU A 276 12.65 -2.70 -2.42
N GLN A 277 11.91 -3.79 -2.56
CA GLN A 277 11.83 -4.60 -3.77
C GLN A 277 10.38 -4.68 -4.22
N ILE A 278 10.10 -4.29 -5.48
CA ILE A 278 8.76 -4.30 -6.10
C ILE A 278 8.84 -5.06 -7.41
N ILE A 279 7.86 -5.92 -7.64
CA ILE A 279 7.75 -6.72 -8.86
C ILE A 279 6.36 -6.55 -9.44
N PHE A 280 6.29 -6.05 -10.68
CA PHE A 280 5.08 -6.08 -11.48
C PHE A 280 5.08 -7.36 -12.30
N CYS A 281 4.10 -8.22 -12.08
CA CYS A 281 4.01 -9.52 -12.74
C CYS A 281 2.57 -9.82 -13.16
N LYS A 282 2.37 -10.89 -13.91
CA LYS A 282 1.04 -11.42 -14.18
C LYS A 282 0.44 -11.99 -12.89
N PRO A 283 -0.90 -11.93 -12.69
CA PRO A 283 -1.56 -12.43 -11.48
C PRO A 283 -1.19 -13.88 -11.13
N GLU A 284 -1.12 -14.75 -12.15
CA GLU A 284 -0.77 -16.16 -11.99
C GLU A 284 0.66 -16.40 -11.50
N ASP A 285 1.57 -15.44 -11.73
CA ASP A 285 2.97 -15.51 -11.29
C ASP A 285 3.21 -14.90 -9.90
N SER A 286 2.20 -14.25 -9.30
CA SER A 286 2.33 -13.54 -8.03
C SER A 286 2.89 -14.42 -6.89
N PRO A 287 2.40 -15.64 -6.66
CA PRO A 287 2.94 -16.50 -5.61
C PRO A 287 4.44 -16.81 -5.80
N LYS A 288 4.86 -17.08 -7.03
CA LYS A 288 6.27 -17.32 -7.37
C LYS A 288 7.16 -16.13 -7.03
N TYR A 289 6.70 -14.91 -7.31
CA TYR A 289 7.49 -13.71 -7.04
C TYR A 289 7.44 -13.27 -5.58
N HIS A 290 6.38 -13.62 -4.85
CA HIS A 290 6.34 -13.50 -3.40
C HIS A 290 7.45 -14.35 -2.75
N GLU A 291 7.57 -15.62 -3.11
CA GLU A 291 8.65 -16.50 -2.66
C GLU A 291 10.04 -15.99 -3.09
N PHE A 292 10.15 -15.40 -4.27
CA PHE A 292 11.41 -14.81 -4.72
C PHE A 292 11.81 -13.59 -3.87
N CYS A 293 10.87 -12.75 -3.47
CA CYS A 293 11.11 -11.64 -2.55
C CYS A 293 11.59 -12.16 -1.18
N LEU A 294 10.90 -13.17 -0.63
CA LEU A 294 11.30 -13.81 0.63
C LEU A 294 12.73 -14.40 0.53
N ALA A 295 13.04 -15.10 -0.55
CA ALA A 295 14.38 -15.66 -0.76
C ALA A 295 15.47 -14.58 -0.84
N ASN A 296 15.17 -13.40 -1.34
CA ASN A 296 16.10 -12.26 -1.33
C ASN A 296 16.35 -11.76 0.10
N GLU A 297 15.32 -11.65 0.93
CA GLU A 297 15.44 -11.25 2.33
C GLU A 297 16.24 -12.27 3.14
N GLU A 298 15.94 -13.54 2.99
CA GLU A 298 16.69 -14.63 3.63
C GLU A 298 18.17 -14.60 3.23
N TYR A 299 18.45 -14.41 1.94
CA TYR A 299 19.83 -14.28 1.46
C TYR A 299 20.58 -13.13 2.15
N ILE A 300 19.95 -11.97 2.26
CA ILE A 300 20.56 -10.80 2.94
C ILE A 300 20.88 -11.12 4.40
N LEU A 301 19.96 -11.71 5.15
CA LEU A 301 20.18 -12.10 6.54
C LEU A 301 21.28 -13.15 6.68
N GLN A 302 21.32 -14.14 5.78
CA GLN A 302 22.36 -15.17 5.75
C GLN A 302 23.75 -14.59 5.47
N GLN A 303 23.87 -13.66 4.52
CA GLN A 303 25.15 -12.99 4.23
C GLN A 303 25.63 -12.12 5.40
N LEU A 304 24.72 -11.58 6.20
CA LEU A 304 25.03 -10.84 7.41
C LEU A 304 25.32 -11.75 8.61
N GLY A 305 25.11 -13.06 8.49
CA GLY A 305 25.27 -14.03 9.57
C GLY A 305 24.27 -13.83 10.72
N ILE A 306 23.08 -13.27 10.41
CA ILE A 306 22.03 -13.01 11.40
C ILE A 306 21.09 -14.22 11.45
N PRO A 307 20.94 -14.89 12.61
CA PRO A 307 19.91 -15.92 12.78
C PRO A 307 18.51 -15.31 12.69
N TYR A 308 17.58 -16.01 12.05
CA TYR A 308 16.21 -15.56 11.87
C TYR A 308 15.24 -16.74 11.86
N HIS A 309 13.96 -16.44 11.98
CA HIS A 309 12.88 -17.36 11.67
C HIS A 309 11.96 -16.76 10.61
N VAL A 310 11.38 -17.63 9.81
CA VAL A 310 10.32 -17.28 8.85
C VAL A 310 8.99 -17.65 9.49
N VAL A 311 8.07 -16.70 9.51
CA VAL A 311 6.73 -16.90 10.04
C VAL A 311 5.69 -16.64 8.95
N ASN A 312 4.63 -17.44 8.96
CA ASN A 312 3.41 -17.10 8.22
C ASN A 312 2.49 -16.35 9.17
N VAL A 313 2.29 -15.07 8.86
CA VAL A 313 1.52 -14.15 9.70
C VAL A 313 0.05 -14.55 9.69
N CYS A 314 -0.58 -14.59 10.86
CA CYS A 314 -1.98 -14.97 10.97
C CYS A 314 -2.92 -13.81 10.60
N VAL A 315 -4.20 -14.13 10.45
CA VAL A 315 -5.21 -13.16 9.98
C VAL A 315 -5.41 -11.97 10.92
N GLY A 316 -5.09 -12.11 12.20
CA GLY A 316 -5.31 -11.08 13.23
C GLY A 316 -4.09 -10.21 13.56
N ASP A 317 -2.92 -10.48 12.94
CA ASP A 317 -1.68 -9.73 13.16
C ASP A 317 -1.38 -8.71 12.05
#